data_f1fffdfc1cede84a0c1bb3b2a16c6c61
#
_entry.id   f1fffdfc1cede84a0c1bb3b2a16c6c61
#
_cell.length_a   1.000
_cell.length_b   1.000
_cell.length_c   1.000
_cell.angle_alpha   90.00
_cell.angle_beta   90.00
_cell.angle_gamma   90.00
#
_symmetry.space_group_name_H-M   'P 1'
#
loop_
_entity.id
_entity.type
_entity.pdbx_description
1 polymer ?
#
loop_
_entity_poly.entity_id
_entity_poly.type
_entity_poly.pdbx_seq_one_letter_code
_entity_poly.pdbx_strand_id
1 'polypeptide(L)'
;MATNQKLQIPVYTYEFMPVEKPQNTLFESKEDIEKRIEELKLHKQEIMQKYIDLIANGELIPKLGNKEFRCKTLYNSGGVTILKMENIKDEAYDWNFGVERHKIGPNCHVIIDNRKDMQHIAIERKPKAFSSPNIVKNILSETLRPLLKQEGLLIEINPQFHPKDFWDFIDANREYGIKEIRFYFPYPNLPAISDKYGKAMKEIGIDYHCMPGLILFAPDDLDMVLDREDTVLNFWLEAAGESGIPVAIQSKKKGSRIHLVGKNKCVTWPLEKKVLDTLDPQPNEVQQQELKLEFLEDEEKARMQEKITEFVNNGRFKIGTV
;
A
#
# COMPACT_ATOMS: atom_id res chain seq x y z
N MET A 1 -25.93 -9.48 22.48
CA MET A 1 -25.83 -9.18 21.04
C MET A 1 -24.44 -8.59 20.79
N ALA A 2 -23.54 -9.31 20.16
CA ALA A 2 -22.21 -8.79 19.83
C ALA A 2 -22.41 -7.73 18.74
N THR A 3 -22.10 -6.49 19.06
CA THR A 3 -22.09 -5.38 18.11
C THR A 3 -21.07 -5.70 17.03
N ASN A 4 -21.52 -5.79 15.77
CA ASN A 4 -20.64 -5.93 14.60
C ASN A 4 -19.76 -4.68 14.49
N GLN A 5 -18.65 -4.67 15.23
CA GLN A 5 -17.70 -3.57 15.20
C GLN A 5 -16.91 -3.65 13.90
N LYS A 6 -17.09 -2.64 13.01
CA LYS A 6 -16.29 -2.47 11.80
C LYS A 6 -15.03 -1.69 12.14
N LEU A 7 -13.89 -2.28 11.85
CA LEU A 7 -12.59 -1.60 11.89
C LEU A 7 -12.39 -0.85 10.58
N GLN A 8 -11.87 0.37 10.66
CA GLN A 8 -11.45 1.13 9.48
C GLN A 8 -9.94 0.93 9.31
N ILE A 9 -9.56 0.16 8.31
CA ILE A 9 -8.17 -0.26 8.11
C ILE A 9 -7.54 0.57 6.99
N PRO A 10 -6.50 1.36 7.28
CA PRO A 10 -5.74 2.10 6.27
C PRO A 10 -5.17 1.19 5.19
N VAL A 11 -5.31 1.61 3.92
CA VAL A 11 -4.89 0.85 2.74
C VAL A 11 -3.77 1.55 2.01
N TYR A 12 -2.75 0.79 1.70
CA TYR A 12 -1.59 1.18 0.92
C TYR A 12 -1.58 0.39 -0.38
N THR A 13 -1.10 0.98 -1.43
CA THR A 13 -0.76 0.28 -2.67
C THR A 13 0.76 0.15 -2.77
N TYR A 14 1.24 -0.95 -3.28
CA TYR A 14 2.64 -1.08 -3.61
C TYR A 14 2.83 -1.19 -5.12
N GLU A 15 3.83 -0.47 -5.59
CA GLU A 15 4.17 -0.36 -6.99
C GLU A 15 5.58 -0.86 -7.23
N PHE A 16 5.80 -1.47 -8.39
CA PHE A 16 7.11 -1.93 -8.80
C PHE A 16 7.67 -1.04 -9.90
N MET A 17 8.94 -0.71 -9.79
CA MET A 17 9.70 -0.06 -10.85
C MET A 17 10.87 -0.96 -11.22
N PRO A 18 11.12 -1.23 -12.52
CA PRO A 18 12.29 -1.98 -12.94
C PRO A 18 13.55 -1.19 -12.60
N VAL A 19 14.58 -1.91 -12.15
CA VAL A 19 15.89 -1.34 -11.87
C VAL A 19 16.89 -1.95 -12.84
N GLU A 20 17.77 -1.13 -13.38
CA GLU A 20 18.91 -1.64 -14.12
C GLU A 20 19.85 -2.44 -13.18
N LYS A 21 20.28 -3.60 -13.66
CA LYS A 21 21.37 -4.31 -13.02
C LYS A 21 22.68 -3.63 -13.47
N PRO A 22 23.49 -3.09 -12.57
CA PRO A 22 24.69 -2.30 -12.93
C PRO A 22 25.70 -3.01 -13.83
N GLN A 23 25.60 -4.35 -13.93
CA GLN A 23 26.56 -5.17 -14.71
C GLN A 23 26.18 -5.39 -16.16
N ASN A 24 24.95 -5.08 -16.59
CA ASN A 24 24.43 -5.43 -17.92
C ASN A 24 24.29 -4.26 -18.90
N THR A 25 24.35 -3.02 -18.42
CA THR A 25 23.99 -1.82 -19.18
C THR A 25 24.90 -1.45 -20.34
N LEU A 26 26.12 -1.97 -20.38
CA LEU A 26 27.13 -1.63 -21.44
C LEU A 26 26.92 -2.41 -22.75
N PHE A 27 26.16 -3.48 -22.75
CA PHE A 27 26.05 -4.43 -23.89
C PHE A 27 24.61 -4.86 -24.22
N GLU A 28 23.59 -4.43 -23.47
CA GLU A 28 22.21 -4.78 -23.77
C GLU A 28 21.63 -3.85 -24.85
N SER A 29 20.99 -4.43 -25.85
CA SER A 29 20.21 -3.67 -26.83
C SER A 29 18.91 -3.14 -26.20
N LYS A 30 18.29 -2.11 -26.81
CA LYS A 30 16.98 -1.58 -26.36
C LYS A 30 15.92 -2.69 -26.35
N GLU A 31 15.96 -3.60 -27.30
CA GLU A 31 15.06 -4.74 -27.42
C GLU A 31 15.23 -5.74 -26.25
N ASP A 32 16.46 -5.99 -25.80
CA ASP A 32 16.73 -6.85 -24.65
C ASP A 32 16.20 -6.23 -23.35
N ILE A 33 16.35 -4.92 -23.19
CA ILE A 33 15.82 -4.16 -22.04
C ILE A 33 14.29 -4.23 -22.02
N GLU A 34 13.64 -3.97 -23.16
CA GLU A 34 12.17 -4.05 -23.27
C GLU A 34 11.65 -5.46 -22.95
N LYS A 35 12.29 -6.49 -23.49
CA LYS A 35 11.94 -7.89 -23.22
C LYS A 35 12.06 -8.22 -21.73
N ARG A 36 13.16 -7.82 -21.10
CA ARG A 36 13.36 -8.02 -19.66
C ARG A 36 12.31 -7.31 -18.81
N ILE A 37 11.94 -6.07 -19.17
CA ILE A 37 10.89 -5.33 -18.47
C ILE A 37 9.54 -6.03 -18.61
N GLU A 38 9.19 -6.53 -19.78
CA GLU A 38 7.94 -7.29 -19.98
C GLU A 38 7.96 -8.62 -19.19
N GLU A 39 9.08 -9.32 -19.11
CA GLU A 39 9.25 -10.51 -18.28
C GLU A 39 9.07 -10.18 -16.79
N LEU A 40 9.71 -9.12 -16.29
CA LEU A 40 9.54 -8.66 -14.89
C LEU A 40 8.08 -8.27 -14.60
N LYS A 41 7.39 -7.65 -15.55
CA LYS A 41 5.98 -7.28 -15.43
C LYS A 41 5.08 -8.50 -15.32
N LEU A 42 5.36 -9.56 -16.06
CA LEU A 42 4.60 -10.81 -16.00
C LEU A 42 4.80 -11.55 -14.67
N HIS A 43 6.02 -11.54 -14.13
CA HIS A 43 6.40 -12.31 -12.94
C HIS A 43 6.46 -11.51 -11.64
N LYS A 44 6.14 -10.22 -11.65
CA LYS A 44 6.27 -9.35 -10.46
C LYS A 44 5.50 -9.86 -9.24
N GLN A 45 4.29 -10.42 -9.42
CA GLN A 45 3.51 -10.99 -8.34
C GLN A 45 4.13 -12.28 -7.79
N GLU A 46 4.68 -13.13 -8.66
CA GLU A 46 5.37 -14.36 -8.24
C GLU A 46 6.64 -14.02 -7.44
N ILE A 47 7.41 -13.04 -7.92
CA ILE A 47 8.60 -12.53 -7.22
C ILE A 47 8.21 -11.98 -5.84
N MET A 48 7.16 -11.17 -5.76
CA MET A 48 6.68 -10.63 -4.49
C MET A 48 6.17 -11.72 -3.56
N GLN A 49 5.38 -12.67 -4.08
CA GLN A 49 4.83 -13.78 -3.30
C GLN A 49 5.92 -14.62 -2.65
N LYS A 50 7.01 -14.90 -3.36
CA LYS A 50 8.19 -15.59 -2.82
C LYS A 50 8.67 -14.95 -1.51
N TYR A 51 8.80 -13.64 -1.46
CA TYR A 51 9.27 -12.93 -0.24
C TYR A 51 8.20 -12.81 0.83
N ILE A 52 6.93 -12.68 0.43
CA ILE A 52 5.80 -12.75 1.37
C ILE A 52 5.75 -14.12 2.05
N ASP A 53 5.94 -15.20 1.30
CA ASP A 53 5.96 -16.57 1.83
C ASP A 53 7.12 -16.79 2.79
N LEU A 54 8.32 -16.24 2.51
CA LEU A 54 9.45 -16.28 3.45
C LEU A 54 9.12 -15.55 4.77
N ILE A 55 8.42 -14.41 4.71
CA ILE A 55 7.94 -13.73 5.93
C ILE A 55 6.89 -14.58 6.64
N ALA A 56 5.96 -15.15 5.88
CA ALA A 56 4.86 -15.96 6.43
C ALA A 56 5.38 -17.25 7.12
N ASN A 57 6.45 -17.83 6.61
CA ASN A 57 7.07 -19.02 7.17
C ASN A 57 8.09 -18.71 8.29
N GLY A 58 8.36 -17.42 8.55
CA GLY A 58 9.35 -17.00 9.55
C GLY A 58 10.81 -17.12 9.12
N GLU A 59 11.07 -17.41 7.84
CA GLU A 59 12.41 -17.50 7.26
C GLU A 59 13.00 -16.11 6.98
N LEU A 60 12.15 -15.12 6.69
CA LEU A 60 12.51 -13.73 6.54
C LEU A 60 11.88 -12.90 7.66
N ILE A 61 12.72 -12.33 8.52
CA ILE A 61 12.27 -11.49 9.63
C ILE A 61 12.24 -10.03 9.18
N PRO A 62 11.05 -9.37 9.18
CA PRO A 62 10.93 -7.96 8.86
C PRO A 62 11.75 -7.07 9.81
N LYS A 63 12.37 -6.01 9.26
CA LYS A 63 13.24 -5.11 10.04
C LYS A 63 13.06 -3.64 9.66
N LEU A 64 13.42 -2.78 10.62
CA LEU A 64 13.55 -1.33 10.42
C LEU A 64 14.80 -0.86 11.18
N GLY A 65 15.83 -0.45 10.46
CA GLY A 65 17.15 -0.26 11.00
C GLY A 65 17.69 -1.58 11.60
N ASN A 66 18.07 -1.55 12.85
CA ASN A 66 18.58 -2.74 13.58
C ASN A 66 17.48 -3.49 14.33
N LYS A 67 16.23 -3.04 14.29
CA LYS A 67 15.12 -3.68 15.00
C LYS A 67 14.41 -4.69 14.12
N GLU A 68 14.24 -5.90 14.65
CA GLU A 68 13.50 -7.00 14.06
C GLU A 68 12.07 -7.06 14.62
N PHE A 69 11.13 -7.50 13.77
CA PHE A 69 9.72 -7.61 14.10
C PHE A 69 9.20 -9.02 13.79
N ARG A 70 8.73 -9.70 14.81
CA ARG A 70 8.17 -11.06 14.63
C ARG A 70 6.82 -10.99 13.94
N CYS A 71 6.59 -11.96 13.06
CA CYS A 71 5.31 -12.14 12.39
C CYS A 71 4.73 -13.52 12.75
N LYS A 72 3.42 -13.55 12.98
CA LYS A 72 2.62 -14.78 13.05
C LYS A 72 1.68 -14.79 11.87
N THR A 73 1.71 -15.84 11.06
CA THR A 73 0.80 -16.02 9.94
C THR A 73 -0.54 -16.53 10.43
N LEU A 74 -1.61 -15.87 10.01
CA LEU A 74 -2.99 -16.26 10.28
C LEU A 74 -3.63 -16.89 9.04
N TYR A 75 -3.25 -16.43 7.85
CA TYR A 75 -3.74 -16.91 6.57
C TYR A 75 -2.69 -16.66 5.49
N ASN A 76 -2.51 -17.62 4.58
CA ASN A 76 -1.65 -17.47 3.39
C ASN A 76 -2.14 -18.38 2.28
N SER A 77 -2.98 -17.88 1.40
CA SER A 77 -3.49 -18.64 0.25
C SER A 77 -4.07 -17.71 -0.82
N GLY A 78 -4.04 -18.17 -2.09
CA GLY A 78 -4.66 -17.47 -3.21
C GLY A 78 -4.14 -16.06 -3.48
N GLY A 79 -2.88 -15.78 -3.13
CA GLY A 79 -2.28 -14.45 -3.27
C GLY A 79 -2.68 -13.45 -2.18
N VAL A 80 -3.39 -13.91 -1.13
CA VAL A 80 -3.71 -13.10 0.05
C VAL A 80 -2.99 -13.66 1.26
N THR A 81 -2.31 -12.80 2.01
CA THR A 81 -1.59 -13.16 3.23
C THR A 81 -2.04 -12.25 4.38
N ILE A 82 -2.40 -12.85 5.51
CA ILE A 82 -2.75 -12.13 6.74
C ILE A 82 -1.74 -12.48 7.82
N LEU A 83 -1.07 -11.46 8.33
CA LEU A 83 -0.06 -11.58 9.37
C LEU A 83 -0.45 -10.79 10.61
N LYS A 84 0.00 -11.24 11.77
CA LYS A 84 0.18 -10.40 12.96
C LYS A 84 1.63 -10.00 13.05
N MET A 85 1.91 -8.69 13.08
CA MET A 85 3.25 -8.17 13.31
C MET A 85 3.37 -7.66 14.74
N GLU A 86 4.35 -8.19 15.48
CA GLU A 86 4.59 -7.88 16.88
C GLU A 86 5.69 -6.82 17.04
N ASN A 87 5.47 -5.90 17.96
CA ASN A 87 6.46 -4.89 18.34
C ASN A 87 6.84 -5.07 19.81
N ILE A 88 7.89 -5.85 20.07
CA ILE A 88 8.39 -6.07 21.43
C ILE A 88 8.87 -4.74 22.01
N LYS A 89 8.36 -4.38 23.20
CA LYS A 89 8.68 -3.17 23.95
C LYS A 89 8.94 -3.52 25.42
N ASP A 90 9.77 -2.72 26.07
CA ASP A 90 9.86 -2.70 27.52
C ASP A 90 8.84 -1.71 28.06
N GLU A 91 7.90 -2.17 28.86
CA GLU A 91 6.92 -1.36 29.55
C GLU A 91 7.28 -1.27 31.04
N ALA A 92 7.35 -0.05 31.55
CA ALA A 92 7.64 0.21 32.96
C ALA A 92 6.33 0.34 33.74
N TYR A 93 6.22 -0.37 34.84
CA TYR A 93 5.10 -0.31 35.76
C TYR A 93 5.59 0.16 37.13
N ASP A 94 4.90 1.10 37.73
CA ASP A 94 5.13 1.46 39.12
C ASP A 94 4.48 0.39 40.01
N TRP A 95 5.31 -0.36 40.71
CA TRP A 95 4.86 -1.39 41.63
C TRP A 95 5.63 -1.31 42.95
N ASN A 96 4.88 -1.29 44.05
CA ASN A 96 5.44 -1.35 45.40
C ASN A 96 6.60 -0.33 45.64
N PHE A 97 6.37 0.96 45.21
CA PHE A 97 7.32 2.10 45.30
C PHE A 97 8.60 1.91 44.43
N GLY A 98 8.63 0.95 43.54
CA GLY A 98 9.71 0.72 42.56
C GLY A 98 9.17 0.68 41.12
N VAL A 99 10.09 0.74 40.14
CA VAL A 99 9.77 0.61 38.72
C VAL A 99 10.17 -0.79 38.27
N GLU A 100 9.17 -1.60 37.89
CA GLU A 100 9.40 -2.88 37.25
C GLU A 100 9.28 -2.76 35.73
N ARG A 101 10.13 -3.46 34.99
CA ARG A 101 10.07 -3.48 33.52
C ARG A 101 9.70 -4.86 33.02
N HIS A 102 8.65 -4.92 32.23
CA HIS A 102 8.19 -6.15 31.58
C HIS A 102 8.27 -6.02 30.07
N LYS A 103 8.68 -7.10 29.40
CA LYS A 103 8.60 -7.17 27.93
C LYS A 103 7.18 -7.49 27.53
N ILE A 104 6.59 -6.61 26.73
CA ILE A 104 5.28 -6.83 26.11
C ILE A 104 5.42 -6.88 24.60
N GLY A 105 4.54 -7.64 23.93
CA GLY A 105 4.52 -7.82 22.48
C GLY A 105 3.21 -7.36 21.86
N PRO A 106 2.83 -6.05 21.97
CA PRO A 106 1.65 -5.58 21.26
C PRO A 106 1.84 -5.76 19.75
N ASN A 107 0.76 -6.15 19.07
CA ASN A 107 0.80 -6.51 17.66
C ASN A 107 -0.35 -5.84 16.89
N CYS A 108 -0.25 -5.79 15.57
CA CYS A 108 -1.30 -5.37 14.65
C CYS A 108 -1.43 -6.36 13.49
N HIS A 109 -2.61 -6.36 12.85
CA HIS A 109 -2.84 -7.15 11.65
C HIS A 109 -2.32 -6.42 10.42
N VAL A 110 -1.74 -7.20 9.51
CA VAL A 110 -1.26 -6.76 8.20
C VAL A 110 -1.84 -7.72 7.16
N ILE A 111 -2.60 -7.18 6.22
CA ILE A 111 -3.21 -7.94 5.13
C ILE A 111 -2.51 -7.53 3.85
N ILE A 112 -1.91 -8.48 3.14
CA ILE A 112 -1.23 -8.26 1.86
C ILE A 112 -2.05 -8.97 0.80
N ASP A 113 -2.53 -8.22 -0.18
CA ASP A 113 -3.20 -8.74 -1.37
C ASP A 113 -2.27 -8.60 -2.56
N ASN A 114 -1.65 -9.72 -2.92
CA ASN A 114 -0.72 -9.83 -4.03
C ASN A 114 -1.35 -10.45 -5.28
N ARG A 115 -2.67 -10.53 -5.35
CA ARG A 115 -3.35 -11.02 -6.55
C ARG A 115 -3.08 -10.09 -7.74
N LYS A 116 -3.20 -10.66 -8.94
CA LYS A 116 -3.03 -9.89 -10.18
C LYS A 116 -3.92 -8.63 -10.14
N ASP A 117 -3.32 -7.49 -10.45
CA ASP A 117 -3.96 -6.17 -10.53
C ASP A 117 -4.49 -5.61 -9.19
N MET A 118 -4.12 -6.20 -8.04
CA MET A 118 -4.53 -5.71 -6.71
C MET A 118 -3.42 -4.92 -6.01
N GLN A 119 -2.32 -5.55 -5.68
CA GLN A 119 -1.12 -4.92 -5.08
C GLN A 119 -1.43 -4.02 -3.86
N HIS A 120 -2.22 -4.52 -2.90
CA HIS A 120 -2.65 -3.75 -1.74
C HIS A 120 -2.05 -4.29 -0.43
N ILE A 121 -1.83 -3.38 0.52
CA ILE A 121 -1.47 -3.70 1.89
C ILE A 121 -2.41 -2.95 2.81
N ALA A 122 -3.22 -3.65 3.59
CA ALA A 122 -4.07 -3.05 4.61
C ALA A 122 -3.45 -3.28 5.99
N ILE A 123 -3.29 -2.21 6.78
CA ILE A 123 -2.58 -2.24 8.07
C ILE A 123 -3.51 -1.74 9.17
N GLU A 124 -3.79 -2.60 10.15
CA GLU A 124 -4.61 -2.24 11.31
C GLU A 124 -3.98 -1.07 12.09
N ARG A 125 -4.80 -0.05 12.41
CA ARG A 125 -4.39 1.04 13.27
C ARG A 125 -4.45 0.59 14.74
N LYS A 126 -3.31 0.27 15.32
CA LYS A 126 -3.20 -0.16 16.72
C LYS A 126 -2.08 0.59 17.44
N PRO A 127 -2.35 1.76 18.01
CA PRO A 127 -1.34 2.66 18.58
C PRO A 127 -0.49 2.04 19.68
N LYS A 128 -1.04 1.07 20.43
CA LYS A 128 -0.26 0.30 21.42
C LYS A 128 0.86 -0.52 20.77
N ALA A 129 0.65 -1.05 19.57
CA ALA A 129 1.67 -1.78 18.83
C ALA A 129 2.60 -0.80 18.09
N PHE A 130 2.06 -0.02 17.19
CA PHE A 130 2.77 0.95 16.37
C PHE A 130 2.04 2.29 16.41
N SER A 131 2.74 3.39 16.69
CA SER A 131 2.13 4.73 16.80
C SER A 131 1.43 5.15 15.50
N SER A 132 1.81 4.60 14.36
CA SER A 132 1.20 4.85 13.05
C SER A 132 1.33 3.60 12.16
N PRO A 133 0.35 3.32 11.28
CA PRO A 133 0.48 2.30 10.23
C PRO A 133 1.67 2.53 9.29
N ASN A 134 2.11 3.78 9.11
CA ASN A 134 3.30 4.13 8.32
C ASN A 134 4.59 3.47 8.84
N ILE A 135 4.69 3.18 10.14
CA ILE A 135 5.85 2.45 10.68
C ILE A 135 5.87 1.03 10.12
N VAL A 136 4.74 0.35 10.12
CA VAL A 136 4.61 -1.00 9.56
C VAL A 136 4.89 -1.00 8.05
N LYS A 137 4.35 0.00 7.33
CA LYS A 137 4.68 0.24 5.93
C LYS A 137 6.19 0.38 5.71
N ASN A 138 6.88 1.17 6.55
CA ASN A 138 8.32 1.37 6.45
C ASN A 138 9.11 0.08 6.75
N ILE A 139 8.66 -0.71 7.75
CA ILE A 139 9.25 -2.03 8.06
C ILE A 139 9.19 -2.93 6.82
N LEU A 140 8.03 -3.06 6.19
CA LEU A 140 7.86 -3.87 4.98
C LEU A 140 8.71 -3.34 3.83
N SER A 141 8.70 -2.02 3.61
CA SER A 141 9.49 -1.39 2.55
C SER A 141 10.98 -1.61 2.73
N GLU A 142 11.52 -1.41 3.95
CA GLU A 142 12.96 -1.60 4.23
C GLU A 142 13.38 -3.07 4.14
N THR A 143 12.49 -3.99 4.50
CA THR A 143 12.73 -5.43 4.40
C THR A 143 12.73 -5.91 2.95
N LEU A 144 11.73 -5.49 2.16
CA LEU A 144 11.52 -6.02 0.81
C LEU A 144 12.38 -5.33 -0.25
N ARG A 145 12.65 -4.03 -0.10
CA ARG A 145 13.38 -3.23 -1.10
C ARG A 145 14.74 -3.81 -1.51
N PRO A 146 15.65 -4.20 -0.60
CA PRO A 146 16.95 -4.76 -0.97
C PRO A 146 16.83 -6.10 -1.68
N LEU A 147 15.84 -6.92 -1.31
CA LEU A 147 15.60 -8.23 -1.90
C LEU A 147 15.03 -8.12 -3.31
N LEU A 148 14.00 -7.32 -3.46
CA LEU A 148 13.38 -7.06 -4.77
C LEU A 148 14.34 -6.37 -5.73
N LYS A 149 15.24 -5.51 -5.22
CA LYS A 149 16.29 -4.88 -6.03
C LYS A 149 17.23 -5.92 -6.66
N GLN A 150 17.52 -7.02 -5.96
CA GLN A 150 18.33 -8.12 -6.51
C GLN A 150 17.63 -8.84 -7.66
N GLU A 151 16.29 -8.87 -7.64
CA GLU A 151 15.45 -9.41 -8.72
C GLU A 151 15.23 -8.40 -9.87
N GLY A 152 15.75 -7.17 -9.75
CA GLY A 152 15.58 -6.11 -10.75
C GLY A 152 14.34 -5.26 -10.55
N LEU A 153 13.73 -5.28 -9.35
CA LEU A 153 12.54 -4.51 -9.02
C LEU A 153 12.80 -3.57 -7.83
N LEU A 154 12.37 -2.33 -7.94
CA LEU A 154 12.17 -1.45 -6.77
C LEU A 154 10.71 -1.52 -6.35
N ILE A 155 10.47 -1.53 -5.04
CA ILE A 155 9.14 -1.41 -4.46
C ILE A 155 8.94 -0.02 -3.85
N GLU A 156 7.81 0.60 -4.17
CA GLU A 156 7.28 1.79 -3.50
C GLU A 156 5.95 1.42 -2.85
N ILE A 157 5.79 1.72 -1.55
CA ILE A 157 4.55 1.47 -0.80
C ILE A 157 3.99 2.81 -0.39
N ASN A 158 2.83 3.17 -0.91
CA ASN A 158 2.20 4.48 -0.72
C ASN A 158 0.77 4.35 -0.21
N PRO A 159 0.29 5.31 0.63
CA PRO A 159 -1.09 5.32 1.07
C PRO A 159 -2.02 5.64 -0.11
N GLN A 160 -3.09 4.89 -0.27
CA GLN A 160 -4.17 5.29 -1.18
C GLN A 160 -4.85 6.56 -0.68
N PHE A 161 -5.29 7.41 -1.60
CA PHE A 161 -6.01 8.63 -1.27
C PHE A 161 -7.24 8.83 -2.15
N HIS A 162 -8.18 9.65 -1.69
CA HIS A 162 -9.37 10.01 -2.46
C HIS A 162 -9.13 11.24 -3.34
N PRO A 163 -9.61 11.26 -4.59
CA PRO A 163 -9.64 12.46 -5.43
C PRO A 163 -10.25 13.69 -4.73
N LYS A 164 -11.17 13.48 -3.80
CA LYS A 164 -11.73 14.54 -2.96
C LYS A 164 -10.67 15.35 -2.22
N ASP A 165 -9.58 14.74 -1.75
CA ASP A 165 -8.52 15.45 -1.02
C ASP A 165 -7.79 16.47 -1.91
N PHE A 166 -7.71 16.19 -3.21
CA PHE A 166 -7.23 17.13 -4.22
C PHE A 166 -8.18 18.33 -4.32
N TRP A 167 -9.48 18.09 -4.49
CA TRP A 167 -10.48 19.14 -4.64
C TRP A 167 -10.63 19.98 -3.38
N ASP A 168 -10.51 19.38 -2.19
CA ASP A 168 -10.51 20.11 -0.91
C ASP A 168 -9.34 21.12 -0.86
N PHE A 169 -8.15 20.74 -1.39
CA PHE A 169 -7.03 21.68 -1.48
C PHE A 169 -7.28 22.80 -2.48
N ILE A 170 -7.86 22.48 -3.66
CA ILE A 170 -8.21 23.47 -4.68
C ILE A 170 -9.18 24.49 -4.11
N ASP A 171 -10.26 24.04 -3.44
CA ASP A 171 -11.26 24.93 -2.84
C ASP A 171 -10.67 25.83 -1.76
N ALA A 172 -9.79 25.28 -0.91
CA ALA A 172 -9.12 26.05 0.14
C ALA A 172 -8.15 27.11 -0.39
N ASN A 173 -7.74 27.01 -1.65
CA ASN A 173 -6.82 27.95 -2.30
C ASN A 173 -7.43 28.70 -3.49
N ARG A 174 -8.75 28.63 -3.66
CA ARG A 174 -9.49 29.21 -4.80
C ARG A 174 -9.20 30.70 -5.00
N GLU A 175 -9.09 31.48 -3.92
CA GLU A 175 -8.82 32.93 -3.97
C GLU A 175 -7.42 33.28 -4.48
N TYR A 176 -6.44 32.38 -4.32
CA TYR A 176 -5.06 32.60 -4.73
C TYR A 176 -4.75 32.02 -6.13
N GLY A 177 -5.57 31.08 -6.58
CA GLY A 177 -5.31 30.30 -7.79
C GLY A 177 -4.24 29.22 -7.59
N ILE A 178 -4.14 28.34 -8.57
CA ILE A 178 -3.16 27.22 -8.58
C ILE A 178 -2.04 27.55 -9.56
N LYS A 179 -0.80 27.42 -9.08
CA LYS A 179 0.41 27.65 -9.86
C LYS A 179 0.83 26.40 -10.64
N GLU A 180 0.79 25.24 -9.96
CA GLU A 180 1.36 24.02 -10.51
C GLU A 180 0.68 22.78 -9.95
N ILE A 181 0.50 21.77 -10.80
CA ILE A 181 0.07 20.41 -10.45
C ILE A 181 1.02 19.44 -11.12
N ARG A 182 1.55 18.48 -10.37
CA ARG A 182 2.41 17.41 -10.88
C ARG A 182 1.82 16.07 -10.58
N PHE A 183 1.66 15.27 -11.63
CA PHE A 183 1.34 13.84 -11.58
C PHE A 183 2.59 13.06 -11.91
N TYR A 184 2.85 11.99 -11.17
CA TYR A 184 3.95 11.05 -11.43
C TYR A 184 3.36 9.68 -11.74
N PHE A 185 3.98 8.96 -12.67
CA PHE A 185 3.49 7.66 -13.13
C PHE A 185 4.60 6.63 -13.06
N PRO A 186 4.52 5.67 -12.11
CA PRO A 186 5.48 4.58 -12.09
C PRO A 186 5.20 3.64 -13.27
N TYR A 187 6.16 3.50 -14.14
CA TYR A 187 6.15 2.46 -15.14
C TYR A 187 6.74 1.18 -14.52
N PRO A 188 6.18 -0.02 -14.67
CA PRO A 188 5.19 -0.46 -15.68
C PRO A 188 3.78 -0.75 -15.15
N ASN A 189 3.34 -0.15 -14.06
CA ASN A 189 2.16 -0.57 -13.30
C ASN A 189 0.84 0.13 -13.66
N LEU A 190 0.75 0.83 -14.78
CA LEU A 190 -0.45 1.58 -15.17
C LEU A 190 -1.31 0.79 -16.17
N PRO A 191 -2.21 -0.10 -15.72
CA PRO A 191 -3.12 -0.80 -16.61
C PRO A 191 -4.19 0.13 -17.22
N ALA A 192 -4.43 1.30 -16.61
CA ALA A 192 -5.54 2.18 -16.94
C ALA A 192 -5.18 3.39 -17.82
N ILE A 193 -3.89 3.70 -18.04
CA ILE A 193 -3.53 4.77 -18.96
C ILE A 193 -3.83 4.32 -20.38
N SER A 194 -4.70 5.07 -21.09
CA SER A 194 -5.06 4.78 -22.47
C SER A 194 -3.82 4.49 -23.31
N ASP A 195 -3.90 3.55 -24.25
CA ASP A 195 -2.79 3.11 -25.12
C ASP A 195 -1.98 4.26 -25.70
N LYS A 196 -2.63 5.40 -25.93
CA LYS A 196 -2.01 6.60 -26.53
C LYS A 196 -1.00 7.30 -25.60
N TYR A 197 -1.36 7.52 -24.32
CA TYR A 197 -0.47 8.17 -23.35
C TYR A 197 0.48 7.17 -22.70
N GLY A 198 0.01 5.95 -22.47
CA GLY A 198 0.79 4.89 -21.88
C GLY A 198 2.02 4.53 -22.70
N LYS A 199 1.91 4.51 -24.04
CA LYS A 199 3.04 4.22 -24.93
C LYS A 199 4.14 5.28 -24.83
N ALA A 200 3.77 6.56 -24.90
CA ALA A 200 4.74 7.66 -24.81
C ALA A 200 5.41 7.69 -23.41
N MET A 201 4.65 7.50 -22.34
CA MET A 201 5.19 7.44 -20.97
C MET A 201 6.11 6.23 -20.77
N LYS A 202 5.76 5.09 -21.39
CA LYS A 202 6.60 3.89 -21.40
C LYS A 202 7.95 4.17 -22.07
N GLU A 203 7.93 4.74 -23.26
CA GLU A 203 9.14 5.06 -24.02
C GLU A 203 10.04 6.03 -23.24
N ILE A 204 9.48 7.11 -22.66
CA ILE A 204 10.22 8.05 -21.80
C ILE A 204 10.81 7.32 -20.59
N GLY A 205 10.04 6.50 -19.91
CA GLY A 205 10.52 5.75 -18.73
C GLY A 205 11.69 4.82 -19.05
N ILE A 206 11.64 4.13 -20.19
CA ILE A 206 12.70 3.24 -20.66
C ILE A 206 13.91 4.03 -21.15
N ASP A 207 13.70 4.97 -22.06
CA ASP A 207 14.81 5.67 -22.73
C ASP A 207 15.62 6.58 -21.79
N TYR A 208 14.98 7.13 -20.76
CA TYR A 208 15.61 8.04 -19.80
C TYR A 208 15.77 7.47 -18.40
N HIS A 209 15.42 6.20 -18.16
CA HIS A 209 15.51 5.55 -16.85
C HIS A 209 14.90 6.37 -15.72
N CYS A 210 13.71 6.93 -15.96
CA CYS A 210 13.05 7.85 -15.05
C CYS A 210 11.59 7.48 -14.82
N MET A 211 11.00 8.06 -13.77
CA MET A 211 9.57 8.05 -13.57
C MET A 211 8.97 9.19 -14.40
N PRO A 212 8.21 8.90 -15.47
CA PRO A 212 7.57 9.95 -16.26
C PRO A 212 6.50 10.67 -15.44
N GLY A 213 6.22 11.91 -15.79
CA GLY A 213 5.23 12.73 -15.13
C GLY A 213 4.57 13.74 -16.05
N LEU A 214 3.42 14.23 -15.62
CA LEU A 214 2.70 15.34 -16.22
C LEU A 214 2.77 16.54 -15.30
N ILE A 215 3.21 17.69 -15.82
CA ILE A 215 3.23 18.95 -15.09
C ILE A 215 2.27 19.92 -15.79
N LEU A 216 1.25 20.36 -15.06
CA LEU A 216 0.39 21.48 -15.44
C LEU A 216 0.92 22.71 -14.72
N PHE A 217 1.26 23.74 -15.45
CA PHE A 217 1.84 24.99 -14.92
C PHE A 217 1.09 26.21 -15.45
N ALA A 218 0.68 27.10 -14.56
CA ALA A 218 0.10 28.39 -14.88
C ALA A 218 1.09 29.51 -14.52
N PRO A 219 1.53 30.34 -15.47
CA PRO A 219 2.27 31.57 -15.19
C PRO A 219 1.53 32.48 -14.19
N ASP A 220 2.26 33.44 -13.60
CA ASP A 220 1.68 34.27 -12.53
C ASP A 220 0.50 35.16 -13.00
N ASP A 221 0.45 35.50 -14.29
CA ASP A 221 -0.56 36.30 -14.96
C ASP A 221 -1.75 35.51 -15.53
N LEU A 222 -1.70 34.16 -15.48
CA LEU A 222 -2.77 33.28 -15.97
C LEU A 222 -3.30 32.39 -14.85
N ASP A 223 -4.62 32.26 -14.76
CA ASP A 223 -5.23 31.34 -13.82
C ASP A 223 -5.45 29.95 -14.45
N MET A 224 -5.07 28.92 -13.71
CA MET A 224 -5.38 27.55 -14.10
C MET A 224 -6.88 27.29 -13.91
N VAL A 225 -7.56 26.93 -15.00
CA VAL A 225 -8.97 26.57 -14.96
C VAL A 225 -9.06 25.08 -14.67
N LEU A 226 -9.65 24.73 -13.53
CA LEU A 226 -9.85 23.35 -13.10
C LEU A 226 -11.36 23.11 -12.95
N ASP A 227 -11.85 22.13 -13.70
CA ASP A 227 -13.25 21.72 -13.68
C ASP A 227 -13.37 20.34 -13.02
N ARG A 228 -14.32 20.20 -12.10
CA ARG A 228 -14.62 18.92 -11.43
C ARG A 228 -15.24 17.89 -12.38
N GLU A 229 -15.87 18.35 -13.44
CA GLU A 229 -16.47 17.50 -14.48
C GLU A 229 -15.47 17.10 -15.57
N ASP A 230 -14.22 17.61 -15.51
CA ASP A 230 -13.17 17.26 -16.48
C ASP A 230 -12.78 15.79 -16.35
N THR A 231 -13.17 15.02 -17.36
CA THR A 231 -12.96 13.57 -17.41
C THR A 231 -11.47 13.19 -17.47
N VAL A 232 -10.63 14.03 -18.10
CA VAL A 232 -9.19 13.78 -18.21
C VAL A 232 -8.49 14.00 -16.88
N LEU A 233 -8.79 15.12 -16.21
CA LEU A 233 -8.22 15.41 -14.89
C LEU A 233 -8.66 14.37 -13.85
N ASN A 234 -9.95 14.01 -13.84
CA ASN A 234 -10.47 12.99 -12.93
C ASN A 234 -9.85 11.64 -13.18
N PHE A 235 -9.63 11.23 -14.44
CA PHE A 235 -8.91 10.01 -14.77
C PHE A 235 -7.48 10.00 -14.17
N TRP A 236 -6.73 11.11 -14.27
CA TRP A 236 -5.40 11.21 -13.67
C TRP A 236 -5.43 11.18 -12.14
N LEU A 237 -6.43 11.80 -11.54
CA LEU A 237 -6.62 11.80 -10.08
C LEU A 237 -6.98 10.41 -9.55
N GLU A 238 -7.84 9.69 -10.23
CA GLU A 238 -8.22 8.32 -9.89
C GLU A 238 -7.00 7.38 -10.01
N ALA A 239 -6.28 7.44 -11.13
CA ALA A 239 -5.08 6.65 -11.34
C ALA A 239 -4.00 6.92 -10.27
N ALA A 240 -3.80 8.19 -9.91
CA ALA A 240 -2.87 8.58 -8.85
C ALA A 240 -3.35 8.11 -7.47
N GLY A 241 -4.66 8.20 -7.19
CA GLY A 241 -5.26 7.75 -5.94
C GLY A 241 -5.17 6.24 -5.75
N GLU A 242 -5.43 5.46 -6.80
CA GLU A 242 -5.33 4.00 -6.81
C GLU A 242 -3.88 3.52 -6.65
N SER A 243 -2.95 4.13 -7.37
CA SER A 243 -1.53 3.81 -7.24
C SER A 243 -0.90 4.36 -5.95
N GLY A 244 -1.61 5.23 -5.21
CA GLY A 244 -1.11 5.85 -3.98
C GLY A 244 0.03 6.85 -4.22
N ILE A 245 0.27 7.25 -5.47
CA ILE A 245 1.32 8.21 -5.79
C ILE A 245 0.81 9.62 -5.53
N PRO A 246 1.40 10.36 -4.59
CA PRO A 246 0.90 11.68 -4.24
C PRO A 246 0.91 12.64 -5.41
N VAL A 247 -0.19 13.37 -5.60
CA VAL A 247 -0.23 14.52 -6.53
C VAL A 247 0.37 15.72 -5.84
N ALA A 248 1.38 16.33 -6.45
CA ALA A 248 2.01 17.54 -5.92
C ALA A 248 1.30 18.78 -6.45
N ILE A 249 0.85 19.67 -5.55
CA ILE A 249 0.12 20.89 -5.89
C ILE A 249 0.79 22.09 -5.23
N GLN A 250 0.88 23.20 -5.94
CA GLN A 250 1.30 24.49 -5.41
C GLN A 250 0.29 25.58 -5.76
N SER A 251 -0.17 26.33 -4.74
CA SER A 251 -1.00 27.53 -4.96
C SER A 251 -0.11 28.76 -5.25
N LYS A 252 -0.69 29.80 -5.86
CA LYS A 252 -0.05 31.10 -6.10
C LYS A 252 0.10 31.95 -4.83
N LYS A 253 -0.46 31.50 -3.71
CA LYS A 253 -0.31 32.19 -2.41
C LYS A 253 1.16 32.44 -2.10
N LYS A 254 1.51 33.67 -1.77
CA LYS A 254 2.89 34.05 -1.41
C LYS A 254 3.43 33.16 -0.27
N GLY A 255 4.57 32.54 -0.47
CA GLY A 255 5.17 31.61 0.50
C GLY A 255 4.54 30.21 0.51
N SER A 256 3.63 29.90 -0.42
CA SER A 256 3.08 28.55 -0.57
C SER A 256 4.17 27.54 -0.88
N ARG A 257 4.16 26.43 -0.14
CA ARG A 257 5.00 25.25 -0.42
C ARG A 257 4.21 24.24 -1.24
N ILE A 258 4.93 23.35 -1.90
CA ILE A 258 4.33 22.21 -2.58
C ILE A 258 3.59 21.36 -1.53
N HIS A 259 2.31 21.14 -1.76
CA HIS A 259 1.46 20.23 -0.99
C HIS A 259 1.37 18.89 -1.71
N LEU A 260 1.56 17.80 -0.97
CA LEU A 260 1.39 16.45 -1.50
C LEU A 260 0.04 15.91 -1.05
N VAL A 261 -0.89 15.80 -1.99
CA VAL A 261 -2.21 15.17 -1.76
C VAL A 261 -1.98 13.69 -1.48
N GLY A 262 -2.71 13.15 -0.52
CA GLY A 262 -2.60 11.74 -0.16
C GLY A 262 -1.50 11.40 0.84
N LYS A 263 -0.52 12.28 1.09
CA LYS A 263 0.60 11.97 2.00
C LYS A 263 0.16 11.69 3.44
N ASN A 264 -0.87 12.37 3.93
CA ASN A 264 -1.31 12.33 5.34
C ASN A 264 -2.71 11.74 5.53
N LYS A 265 -3.41 11.44 4.46
CA LYS A 265 -4.75 10.86 4.46
C LYS A 265 -4.72 9.55 3.69
N CYS A 266 -5.12 8.47 4.35
CA CYS A 266 -5.15 7.15 3.76
C CYS A 266 -6.60 6.69 3.65
N VAL A 267 -6.97 6.16 2.50
CA VAL A 267 -8.25 5.45 2.33
C VAL A 267 -8.33 4.33 3.34
N THR A 268 -9.50 4.10 3.91
CA THR A 268 -9.73 3.01 4.85
C THR A 268 -10.78 2.06 4.33
N TRP A 269 -10.51 0.75 4.46
CA TRP A 269 -11.51 -0.27 4.17
C TRP A 269 -12.20 -0.72 5.47
N PRO A 270 -13.53 -0.90 5.45
CA PRO A 270 -14.25 -1.44 6.59
C PRO A 270 -14.03 -2.97 6.66
N LEU A 271 -13.49 -3.46 7.77
CA LEU A 271 -13.36 -4.89 8.06
C LEU A 271 -14.14 -5.24 9.31
N GLU A 272 -14.94 -6.28 9.26
CA GLU A 272 -15.60 -6.80 10.46
C GLU A 272 -14.55 -7.39 11.41
N LYS A 273 -14.49 -6.89 12.64
CA LYS A 273 -13.57 -7.38 13.67
C LYS A 273 -13.67 -8.89 13.86
N LYS A 274 -14.89 -9.43 13.76
CA LYS A 274 -15.16 -10.87 13.87
C LYS A 274 -14.34 -11.73 12.89
N VAL A 275 -14.02 -11.21 11.70
CA VAL A 275 -13.19 -11.93 10.71
C VAL A 275 -11.78 -12.13 11.25
N LEU A 276 -11.17 -11.07 11.80
CA LEU A 276 -9.84 -11.17 12.40
C LEU A 276 -9.83 -12.03 13.68
N ASP A 277 -10.85 -11.87 14.53
CA ASP A 277 -10.98 -12.66 15.76
C ASP A 277 -11.15 -14.16 15.47
N THR A 278 -11.81 -14.52 14.36
CA THR A 278 -11.96 -15.93 13.95
C THR A 278 -10.63 -16.52 13.45
N LEU A 279 -9.81 -15.72 12.76
CA LEU A 279 -8.49 -16.14 12.27
C LEU A 279 -7.45 -16.25 13.40
N ASP A 280 -7.66 -15.56 14.51
CA ASP A 280 -6.75 -15.53 15.65
C ASP A 280 -7.52 -15.60 16.98
N PRO A 281 -8.04 -16.78 17.34
CA PRO A 281 -8.77 -16.98 18.58
C PRO A 281 -7.90 -16.66 19.79
N GLN A 282 -8.47 -15.99 20.79
CA GLN A 282 -7.78 -15.68 22.03
C GLN A 282 -7.46 -16.96 22.82
N PRO A 283 -6.37 -17.01 23.61
CA PRO A 283 -5.91 -18.24 24.29
C PRO A 283 -6.96 -18.94 25.15
N ASN A 284 -7.94 -18.20 25.68
CA ASN A 284 -9.02 -18.76 26.50
C ASN A 284 -10.12 -19.46 25.67
N GLU A 285 -10.11 -19.27 24.34
CA GLU A 285 -11.05 -19.89 23.40
C GLU A 285 -10.43 -21.09 22.69
N VAL A 286 -9.10 -21.22 22.74
CA VAL A 286 -8.34 -22.27 22.03
C VAL A 286 -8.73 -23.67 22.49
N GLN A 287 -8.96 -23.90 23.80
CA GLN A 287 -9.40 -25.21 24.32
C GLN A 287 -10.80 -25.62 23.86
N GLN A 288 -11.67 -24.65 23.54
CA GLN A 288 -13.01 -24.97 23.02
C GLN A 288 -13.02 -25.02 21.48
N GLN A 289 -12.04 -24.43 20.80
CA GLN A 289 -11.97 -24.41 19.34
C GLN A 289 -11.08 -25.49 18.73
N GLU A 290 -10.06 -26.00 19.43
CA GLU A 290 -9.34 -27.21 18.96
C GLU A 290 -10.31 -28.39 18.72
N LEU A 291 -11.35 -28.51 19.54
CA LEU A 291 -12.43 -29.45 19.32
C LEU A 291 -13.41 -29.08 18.20
N LYS A 292 -13.47 -27.78 17.80
CA LYS A 292 -14.34 -27.32 16.71
C LYS A 292 -13.63 -27.21 15.35
N LEU A 293 -12.32 -26.98 15.33
CA LEU A 293 -11.54 -26.87 14.09
C LEU A 293 -11.36 -28.22 13.36
N GLU A 294 -11.38 -29.32 14.10
CA GLU A 294 -11.43 -30.67 13.49
C GLU A 294 -12.77 -30.96 12.79
N PHE A 295 -13.84 -30.22 13.12
CA PHE A 295 -15.19 -30.36 12.58
C PHE A 295 -15.71 -29.19 11.77
N LEU A 296 -14.88 -28.19 11.46
CA LEU A 296 -15.24 -27.15 10.50
C LEU A 296 -15.29 -27.77 9.11
N GLU A 297 -16.51 -28.06 8.68
CA GLU A 297 -16.84 -28.56 7.35
C GLU A 297 -16.21 -27.58 6.30
N ASP A 298 -15.81 -28.10 5.17
CA ASP A 298 -15.18 -27.34 4.07
C ASP A 298 -16.03 -26.14 3.63
N GLU A 299 -17.34 -26.15 3.89
CA GLU A 299 -18.25 -25.01 3.68
C GLU A 299 -17.97 -23.79 4.58
N GLU A 300 -17.57 -23.95 5.84
CA GLU A 300 -17.24 -22.79 6.69
C GLU A 300 -15.87 -22.18 6.33
N LYS A 301 -14.92 -23.02 5.90
CA LYS A 301 -13.64 -22.55 5.34
C LYS A 301 -13.89 -21.80 4.04
N ALA A 302 -14.77 -22.31 3.17
CA ALA A 302 -15.16 -21.66 1.93
C ALA A 302 -15.87 -20.31 2.19
N ARG A 303 -16.80 -20.24 3.14
CA ARG A 303 -17.47 -18.99 3.55
C ARG A 303 -16.50 -17.96 4.15
N MET A 304 -15.48 -18.41 4.89
CA MET A 304 -14.45 -17.53 5.44
C MET A 304 -13.56 -16.97 4.33
N GLN A 305 -13.20 -17.81 3.38
CA GLN A 305 -12.44 -17.43 2.20
C GLN A 305 -13.23 -16.46 1.30
N GLU A 306 -14.54 -16.69 1.17
CA GLU A 306 -15.47 -15.79 0.48
C GLU A 306 -15.52 -14.41 1.17
N LYS A 307 -15.63 -14.34 2.50
CA LYS A 307 -15.63 -13.07 3.27
C LYS A 307 -14.30 -12.32 3.19
N ILE A 308 -13.17 -13.03 3.22
CA ILE A 308 -11.85 -12.42 3.02
C ILE A 308 -11.76 -11.88 1.58
N THR A 309 -12.22 -12.66 0.60
CA THR A 309 -12.26 -12.28 -0.80
C THR A 309 -13.22 -11.12 -1.03
N GLU A 310 -14.38 -11.12 -0.38
CA GLU A 310 -15.35 -10.01 -0.41
C GLU A 310 -14.77 -8.74 0.23
N PHE A 311 -14.09 -8.83 1.37
CA PHE A 311 -13.38 -7.71 1.98
C PHE A 311 -12.37 -7.10 1.04
N VAL A 312 -11.55 -7.95 0.43
CA VAL A 312 -10.50 -7.50 -0.48
C VAL A 312 -11.07 -7.00 -1.82
N ASN A 313 -12.18 -7.58 -2.30
CA ASN A 313 -12.88 -7.12 -3.52
C ASN A 313 -13.71 -5.85 -3.29
N ASN A 314 -14.30 -5.66 -2.11
CA ASN A 314 -15.05 -4.43 -1.78
C ASN A 314 -14.17 -3.19 -1.73
N GLY A 315 -12.84 -3.36 -1.59
CA GLY A 315 -11.88 -2.28 -1.81
C GLY A 315 -11.84 -1.75 -3.25
N ARG A 316 -12.33 -2.52 -4.23
CA ARG A 316 -12.46 -2.09 -5.64
C ARG A 316 -13.67 -1.18 -5.91
N PHE A 317 -14.65 -1.12 -5.02
CA PHE A 317 -15.89 -0.39 -5.29
C PHE A 317 -15.92 0.96 -4.59
N LYS A 318 -16.13 2.01 -5.39
CA LYS A 318 -16.52 3.37 -5.02
C LYS A 318 -15.41 4.40 -4.87
N ILE A 319 -14.53 4.49 -5.85
CA ILE A 319 -13.95 5.80 -6.17
C ILE A 319 -14.81 6.53 -7.22
N GLY A 320 -15.75 5.85 -7.85
CA GLY A 320 -16.48 6.34 -9.02
C GLY A 320 -17.99 6.55 -8.87
N THR A 321 -18.55 6.86 -7.69
CA THR A 321 -19.95 7.34 -7.60
C THR A 321 -20.18 8.07 -6.29
N VAL A 322 -19.93 9.35 -6.25
CA VAL A 322 -20.74 10.42 -5.64
C VAL A 322 -20.40 11.74 -6.33
#